data_7fc4e8082631c4ceaeab598b842a1d2f
#
_entry.id   7fc4e8082631c4ceaeab598b842a1d2f
#
_cell.length_a   1.000
_cell.length_b   1.000
_cell.length_c   1.000
_cell.angle_alpha   90.00
_cell.angle_beta   90.00
_cell.angle_gamma   90.00
#
_symmetry.space_group_name_H-M   'P 1'
#
loop_
_entity.id
_entity.type
_entity.pdbx_description
1 polymer ?
#
loop_
_entity_poly.entity_id
_entity_poly.type
_entity_poly.pdbx_seq_one_letter_code
_entity_poly.pdbx_strand_id
1 'polypeptide(L)'
;LIAVSPIDGRYASKTSALQNYFSEYALMKYRVRVEIEYYIALCELPLPQLVGVDHSLFPKFREIYQNFSLEDAQRVKDIESVTNHDVKAIEYFIKEKFDAIGGLEQYKEFVHFGLTSQDINNTSFPLMIKDATEDVYIPLLQQVIDQLNAFAEEWKDIAMLAKTHGQPASPTRLGKEVKVFAYRLEEQLKQLKAVPC
;
A
#
# COMPACT_ATOMS: atom_id res chain seq x y z
N LEU A 1 23.15 10.58 9.18
CA LEU A 1 23.16 11.94 9.71
C LEU A 1 22.62 13.00 8.72
N ILE A 2 22.63 12.72 7.42
CA ILE A 2 22.19 13.66 6.38
C ILE A 2 20.80 13.30 5.80
N ALA A 3 20.11 12.35 6.38
CA ALA A 3 18.74 12.01 5.99
C ALA A 3 17.80 13.20 6.25
N VAL A 4 16.90 13.47 5.30
CA VAL A 4 16.00 14.62 5.34
C VAL A 4 14.92 14.47 6.41
N SER A 5 14.55 13.22 6.74
CA SER A 5 13.50 12.88 7.70
C SER A 5 14.01 11.88 8.74
N PRO A 6 13.52 11.91 9.99
CA PRO A 6 13.76 10.84 10.95
C PRO A 6 13.30 9.46 10.46
N ILE A 7 12.29 9.39 9.62
CA ILE A 7 11.77 8.15 9.02
C ILE A 7 12.83 7.51 8.11
N ASP A 8 13.50 8.29 7.28
CA ASP A 8 14.56 7.82 6.38
C ASP A 8 15.91 7.64 7.07
N GLY A 9 16.10 8.24 8.24
CA GLY A 9 17.34 8.21 8.99
C GLY A 9 17.25 7.32 10.22
N ARG A 10 17.00 7.93 11.38
CA ARG A 10 17.03 7.28 12.70
C ARG A 10 16.10 6.07 12.80
N TYR A 11 14.93 6.14 12.17
CA TYR A 11 13.88 5.13 12.27
C TYR A 11 13.75 4.25 11.00
N ALA A 12 14.63 4.37 10.02
CA ALA A 12 14.55 3.63 8.76
C ALA A 12 14.40 2.10 8.98
N SER A 13 15.16 1.53 9.95
CA SER A 13 15.05 0.11 10.28
C SER A 13 13.72 -0.30 10.94
N LYS A 14 12.98 0.65 11.51
CA LYS A 14 11.67 0.41 12.14
C LYS A 14 10.51 0.57 11.16
N THR A 15 10.74 1.26 10.06
CA THR A 15 9.73 1.55 9.03
C THR A 15 9.95 0.76 7.74
N SER A 16 10.89 -0.19 7.74
CA SER A 16 11.25 -0.97 6.54
C SER A 16 10.08 -1.73 5.92
N ALA A 17 9.13 -2.23 6.73
CA ALA A 17 7.92 -2.88 6.25
C ALA A 17 7.05 -1.99 5.34
N LEU A 18 7.14 -0.65 5.51
CA LEU A 18 6.38 0.32 4.71
C LEU A 18 7.02 0.62 3.35
N GLN A 19 8.26 0.19 3.10
CA GLN A 19 8.95 0.45 1.84
C GLN A 19 8.22 -0.16 0.64
N ASN A 20 7.55 -1.30 0.83
CA ASN A 20 6.78 -1.97 -0.21
C ASN A 20 5.49 -1.22 -0.60
N TYR A 21 5.12 -0.16 0.13
CA TYR A 21 3.88 0.60 -0.06
C TYR A 21 4.14 2.08 -0.33
N PHE A 22 5.14 2.71 0.31
CA PHE A 22 5.32 4.17 0.29
C PHE A 22 6.66 4.64 -0.27
N SER A 23 7.50 3.75 -0.78
CA SER A 23 8.71 4.14 -1.53
C SER A 23 8.37 4.53 -2.97
N GLU A 24 9.31 5.17 -3.65
CA GLU A 24 9.21 5.45 -5.09
C GLU A 24 9.09 4.15 -5.91
N TYR A 25 9.84 3.10 -5.51
CA TYR A 25 9.69 1.76 -6.06
C TYR A 25 8.25 1.25 -5.96
N ALA A 26 7.64 1.36 -4.78
CA ALA A 26 6.27 0.94 -4.55
C ALA A 26 5.28 1.74 -5.41
N LEU A 27 5.43 3.06 -5.49
CA LEU A 27 4.57 3.89 -6.34
C LEU A 27 4.64 3.45 -7.80
N MET A 28 5.82 3.17 -8.35
CA MET A 28 5.98 2.64 -9.70
C MET A 28 5.25 1.30 -9.86
N LYS A 29 5.44 0.37 -8.93
CA LYS A 29 4.76 -0.94 -8.95
C LYS A 29 3.24 -0.81 -8.95
N TYR A 30 2.67 0.06 -8.12
CA TYR A 30 1.23 0.29 -8.07
C TYR A 30 0.70 0.96 -9.33
N ARG A 31 1.44 1.90 -9.91
CA ARG A 31 1.10 2.49 -11.21
C ARG A 31 1.08 1.44 -12.32
N VAL A 32 2.09 0.56 -12.37
CA VAL A 32 2.10 -0.57 -13.33
C VAL A 32 0.89 -1.48 -13.11
N ARG A 33 0.55 -1.81 -11.84
CA ARG A 33 -0.65 -2.59 -11.52
C ARG A 33 -1.91 -1.94 -12.07
N VAL A 34 -2.12 -0.65 -11.84
CA VAL A 34 -3.31 0.08 -12.28
C VAL A 34 -3.40 0.11 -13.81
N GLU A 35 -2.30 0.40 -14.50
CA GLU A 35 -2.25 0.41 -15.97
C GLU A 35 -2.56 -0.97 -16.56
N ILE A 36 -2.00 -2.03 -16.00
CA ILE A 36 -2.22 -3.41 -16.47
C ILE A 36 -3.68 -3.84 -16.26
N GLU A 37 -4.24 -3.62 -15.07
CA GLU A 37 -5.63 -4.00 -14.79
C GLU A 37 -6.62 -3.16 -15.63
N TYR A 38 -6.31 -1.88 -15.87
CA TYR A 38 -7.07 -1.04 -16.77
C TYR A 38 -7.00 -1.55 -18.22
N TYR A 39 -5.81 -1.92 -18.71
CA TYR A 39 -5.65 -2.50 -20.05
C TYR A 39 -6.44 -3.81 -20.20
N ILE A 40 -6.40 -4.68 -19.20
CA ILE A 40 -7.21 -5.91 -19.18
C ILE A 40 -8.70 -5.57 -19.24
N ALA A 41 -9.17 -4.61 -18.45
CA ALA A 41 -10.56 -4.17 -18.46
C ALA A 41 -10.97 -3.61 -19.83
N LEU A 42 -10.09 -2.86 -20.52
CA LEU A 42 -10.34 -2.43 -21.89
C LEU A 42 -10.48 -3.59 -22.88
N CYS A 43 -9.66 -4.64 -22.73
CA CYS A 43 -9.75 -5.85 -23.56
C CYS A 43 -11.05 -6.64 -23.32
N GLU A 44 -11.62 -6.55 -22.11
CA GLU A 44 -12.91 -7.18 -21.77
C GLU A 44 -14.12 -6.39 -22.27
N LEU A 45 -13.94 -5.11 -22.65
CA LEU A 45 -14.96 -4.33 -23.30
C LEU A 45 -15.10 -4.73 -24.78
N PRO A 46 -16.30 -4.57 -25.40
CA PRO A 46 -16.51 -4.91 -26.81
C PRO A 46 -15.91 -3.86 -27.75
N LEU A 47 -14.63 -3.52 -27.56
CA LEU A 47 -13.90 -2.57 -28.38
C LEU A 47 -13.38 -3.29 -29.65
N PRO A 48 -13.81 -2.90 -30.88
CA PRO A 48 -13.40 -3.58 -32.12
C PRO A 48 -11.87 -3.64 -32.27
N GLN A 49 -11.15 -2.65 -31.73
CA GLN A 49 -9.69 -2.55 -31.85
C GLN A 49 -8.94 -3.56 -30.95
N LEU A 50 -9.57 -4.08 -29.90
CA LEU A 50 -8.96 -4.99 -28.93
C LEU A 50 -9.51 -6.42 -28.97
N VAL A 51 -10.49 -6.70 -29.84
CA VAL A 51 -11.15 -8.02 -29.95
C VAL A 51 -10.16 -9.15 -30.27
N GLY A 52 -9.04 -8.84 -30.88
CA GLY A 52 -8.02 -9.83 -31.27
C GLY A 52 -6.96 -10.08 -30.16
N VAL A 53 -7.04 -9.44 -29.01
CA VAL A 53 -6.13 -9.72 -27.90
C VAL A 53 -6.44 -11.09 -27.31
N ASP A 54 -5.42 -11.93 -27.22
CA ASP A 54 -5.57 -13.26 -26.61
C ASP A 54 -5.68 -13.13 -25.07
N HIS A 55 -6.86 -13.38 -24.53
CA HIS A 55 -7.14 -13.31 -23.09
C HIS A 55 -6.35 -14.33 -22.27
N SER A 56 -5.81 -15.38 -22.90
CA SER A 56 -4.90 -16.31 -22.20
C SER A 56 -3.58 -15.67 -21.76
N LEU A 57 -3.26 -14.47 -22.28
CA LEU A 57 -2.10 -13.69 -21.88
C LEU A 57 -2.32 -12.84 -20.61
N PHE A 58 -3.55 -12.65 -20.13
CA PHE A 58 -3.83 -11.83 -18.95
C PHE A 58 -3.03 -12.23 -17.70
N PRO A 59 -2.82 -13.51 -17.39
CA PRO A 59 -1.91 -13.88 -16.29
C PRO A 59 -0.48 -13.36 -16.49
N LYS A 60 0.05 -13.40 -17.73
CA LYS A 60 1.39 -12.86 -18.04
C LYS A 60 1.45 -11.34 -17.89
N PHE A 61 0.36 -10.63 -18.23
CA PHE A 61 0.30 -9.19 -17.99
C PHE A 61 0.35 -8.89 -16.49
N ARG A 62 -0.35 -9.64 -15.65
CA ARG A 62 -0.33 -9.49 -14.20
C ARG A 62 1.04 -9.81 -13.60
N GLU A 63 1.79 -10.76 -14.15
CA GLU A 63 3.16 -11.05 -13.73
C GLU A 63 4.07 -9.83 -13.82
N ILE A 64 3.84 -8.86 -14.72
CA ILE A 64 4.63 -7.65 -14.86
C ILE A 64 4.67 -6.85 -13.54
N TYR A 65 3.53 -6.68 -12.87
CA TYR A 65 3.51 -5.97 -11.59
C TYR A 65 3.69 -6.89 -10.38
N GLN A 66 3.31 -8.16 -10.46
CA GLN A 66 3.49 -9.11 -9.37
C GLN A 66 4.97 -9.39 -9.11
N ASN A 67 5.74 -9.51 -10.19
CA ASN A 67 7.19 -9.77 -10.15
C ASN A 67 8.04 -8.50 -10.37
N PHE A 68 7.43 -7.30 -10.21
CA PHE A 68 8.13 -6.04 -10.39
C PHE A 68 9.34 -5.93 -9.47
N SER A 69 10.53 -5.76 -10.05
CA SER A 69 11.81 -5.78 -9.35
C SER A 69 12.44 -4.38 -9.20
N LEU A 70 13.53 -4.28 -8.47
CA LEU A 70 14.32 -3.04 -8.39
C LEU A 70 14.96 -2.68 -9.73
N GLU A 71 15.32 -3.68 -10.54
CA GLU A 71 15.84 -3.51 -11.90
C GLU A 71 14.75 -2.94 -12.81
N ASP A 72 13.50 -3.39 -12.67
CA ASP A 72 12.36 -2.82 -13.38
C ASP A 72 12.12 -1.36 -12.98
N ALA A 73 12.19 -1.05 -11.68
CA ALA A 73 12.10 0.32 -11.20
C ALA A 73 13.23 1.21 -11.74
N GLN A 74 14.44 0.70 -11.79
CA GLN A 74 15.56 1.42 -12.42
C GLN A 74 15.31 1.65 -13.91
N ARG A 75 14.77 0.63 -14.62
CA ARG A 75 14.41 0.81 -16.04
C ARG A 75 13.37 1.93 -16.24
N VAL A 76 12.37 1.99 -15.36
CA VAL A 76 11.38 3.10 -15.37
C VAL A 76 12.09 4.45 -15.19
N LYS A 77 13.03 4.56 -14.23
CA LYS A 77 13.82 5.79 -14.01
C LYS A 77 14.68 6.18 -15.21
N ASP A 78 15.26 5.20 -15.89
CA ASP A 78 16.06 5.46 -17.09
C ASP A 78 15.17 6.04 -18.21
N ILE A 79 13.96 5.50 -18.40
CA ILE A 79 12.99 6.05 -19.36
C ILE A 79 12.55 7.46 -18.93
N GLU A 80 12.25 7.66 -17.66
CA GLU A 80 11.83 8.94 -17.09
C GLU A 80 12.89 10.02 -17.32
N SER A 81 14.17 9.70 -17.19
CA SER A 81 15.28 10.62 -17.40
C SER A 81 15.31 11.22 -18.81
N VAL A 82 14.75 10.52 -19.78
CA VAL A 82 14.66 10.95 -21.19
C VAL A 82 13.32 11.65 -21.46
N THR A 83 12.23 11.09 -20.96
CA THR A 83 10.87 11.61 -21.21
C THR A 83 10.51 12.82 -20.36
N ASN A 84 11.20 13.03 -19.24
CA ASN A 84 10.89 14.01 -18.19
C ASN A 84 9.43 13.91 -17.68
N HIS A 85 8.88 12.69 -17.68
CA HIS A 85 7.50 12.46 -17.26
C HIS A 85 7.35 11.07 -16.63
N ASP A 86 7.01 11.02 -15.35
CA ASP A 86 6.99 9.82 -14.52
C ASP A 86 5.94 8.77 -14.98
N VAL A 87 4.67 9.16 -15.19
CA VAL A 87 3.63 8.23 -15.63
C VAL A 87 3.86 7.79 -17.07
N LYS A 88 4.38 8.67 -17.94
CA LYS A 88 4.74 8.31 -19.31
C LYS A 88 5.84 7.24 -19.35
N ALA A 89 6.77 7.30 -18.40
CA ALA A 89 7.79 6.28 -18.25
C ALA A 89 7.19 4.90 -17.92
N ILE A 90 6.15 4.84 -17.09
CA ILE A 90 5.41 3.60 -16.79
C ILE A 90 4.77 3.05 -18.07
N GLU A 91 4.12 3.90 -18.86
CA GLU A 91 3.52 3.49 -20.14
C GLU A 91 4.55 2.84 -21.09
N TYR A 92 5.70 3.49 -21.28
CA TYR A 92 6.76 2.94 -22.13
C TYR A 92 7.35 1.64 -21.57
N PHE A 93 7.56 1.56 -20.28
CA PHE A 93 8.00 0.33 -19.62
C PHE A 93 7.04 -0.83 -19.87
N ILE A 94 5.72 -0.62 -19.76
CA ILE A 94 4.72 -1.66 -20.03
C ILE A 94 4.76 -2.06 -21.50
N LYS A 95 4.89 -1.11 -22.43
CA LYS A 95 5.03 -1.39 -23.87
C LYS A 95 6.26 -2.25 -24.17
N GLU A 96 7.41 -1.99 -23.52
CA GLU A 96 8.61 -2.84 -23.63
C GLU A 96 8.32 -4.28 -23.14
N LYS A 97 7.60 -4.44 -22.02
CA LYS A 97 7.20 -5.76 -21.51
C LYS A 97 6.25 -6.49 -22.46
N PHE A 98 5.32 -5.76 -23.09
CA PHE A 98 4.41 -6.31 -24.11
C PHE A 98 5.16 -6.77 -25.36
N ASP A 99 6.16 -6.00 -25.80
CA ASP A 99 7.03 -6.41 -26.90
C ASP A 99 7.81 -7.70 -26.58
N ALA A 100 8.25 -7.87 -25.32
CA ALA A 100 8.90 -9.09 -24.87
C ALA A 100 7.97 -10.32 -24.79
N ILE A 101 6.68 -10.10 -24.49
CA ILE A 101 5.66 -11.17 -24.52
C ILE A 101 5.37 -11.59 -25.98
N GLY A 102 5.33 -10.62 -26.90
CA GLY A 102 5.05 -10.81 -28.34
C GLY A 102 3.56 -10.91 -28.68
N GLY A 103 3.24 -10.62 -29.94
CA GLY A 103 1.86 -10.69 -30.44
C GLY A 103 0.96 -9.54 -30.02
N LEU A 104 1.53 -8.47 -29.44
CA LEU A 104 0.82 -7.31 -28.94
C LEU A 104 1.16 -6.00 -29.66
N GLU A 105 1.94 -6.07 -30.73
CA GLU A 105 2.49 -4.91 -31.46
C GLU A 105 1.40 -3.92 -31.90
N GLN A 106 0.26 -4.42 -32.35
CA GLN A 106 -0.87 -3.59 -32.80
C GLN A 106 -1.79 -3.14 -31.65
N TYR A 107 -1.64 -3.72 -30.43
CA TYR A 107 -2.54 -3.47 -29.31
C TYR A 107 -1.89 -2.64 -28.21
N LYS A 108 -0.57 -2.58 -28.11
CA LYS A 108 0.17 -1.92 -27.03
C LYS A 108 -0.08 -0.41 -26.93
N GLU A 109 -0.54 0.23 -28.02
CA GLU A 109 -0.88 1.66 -27.98
C GLU A 109 -2.16 1.97 -27.20
N PHE A 110 -2.91 0.93 -26.78
CA PHE A 110 -4.03 1.07 -25.85
C PHE A 110 -3.63 1.08 -24.38
N VAL A 111 -2.35 0.89 -24.04
CA VAL A 111 -1.82 1.21 -22.70
C VAL A 111 -2.03 2.69 -22.45
N HIS A 112 -2.59 3.04 -21.29
CA HIS A 112 -2.93 4.43 -20.91
C HIS A 112 -4.00 5.09 -21.78
N PHE A 113 -4.76 4.32 -22.56
CA PHE A 113 -5.75 4.88 -23.51
C PHE A 113 -6.89 5.61 -22.78
N GLY A 114 -7.09 6.87 -23.13
CA GLY A 114 -8.17 7.68 -22.57
C GLY A 114 -7.95 8.16 -21.13
N LEU A 115 -6.75 7.95 -20.56
CA LEU A 115 -6.40 8.36 -19.21
C LEU A 115 -5.47 9.57 -19.18
N THR A 116 -5.39 10.21 -18.02
CA THR A 116 -4.35 11.15 -17.67
C THR A 116 -3.52 10.61 -16.49
N SER A 117 -2.37 11.23 -16.22
CA SER A 117 -1.51 10.83 -15.11
C SER A 117 -2.25 10.80 -13.77
N GLN A 118 -3.20 11.73 -13.58
CA GLN A 118 -3.93 11.84 -12.33
C GLN A 118 -4.93 10.70 -12.12
N ASP A 119 -5.48 10.11 -13.18
CA ASP A 119 -6.35 8.93 -13.08
C ASP A 119 -5.57 7.75 -12.49
N ILE A 120 -4.32 7.56 -12.93
CA ILE A 120 -3.43 6.52 -12.41
C ILE A 120 -3.04 6.80 -10.97
N ASN A 121 -2.67 8.05 -10.63
CA ASN A 121 -2.29 8.41 -9.27
C ASN A 121 -3.46 8.26 -8.28
N ASN A 122 -4.65 8.75 -8.65
CA ASN A 122 -5.84 8.69 -7.80
C ASN A 122 -6.34 7.25 -7.54
N THR A 123 -5.91 6.29 -8.36
CA THR A 123 -6.18 4.87 -8.15
C THR A 123 -5.05 4.19 -7.39
N SER A 124 -3.79 4.53 -7.69
CA SER A 124 -2.61 3.93 -7.04
C SER A 124 -2.51 4.29 -5.56
N PHE A 125 -2.67 5.58 -5.20
CA PHE A 125 -2.52 6.01 -3.81
C PHE A 125 -3.52 5.36 -2.84
N PRO A 126 -4.82 5.29 -3.12
CA PRO A 126 -5.75 4.56 -2.25
C PRO A 126 -5.40 3.08 -2.10
N LEU A 127 -4.95 2.41 -3.18
CA LEU A 127 -4.51 1.01 -3.12
C LEU A 127 -3.28 0.85 -2.21
N MET A 128 -2.28 1.74 -2.33
CA MET A 128 -1.09 1.74 -1.47
C MET A 128 -1.48 1.91 0.02
N ILE A 129 -2.37 2.87 0.31
CA ILE A 129 -2.84 3.12 1.69
C ILE A 129 -3.63 1.91 2.22
N LYS A 130 -4.52 1.34 1.41
CA LYS A 130 -5.30 0.16 1.77
C LYS A 130 -4.39 -1.01 2.12
N ASP A 131 -3.53 -1.41 1.17
CA ASP A 131 -2.66 -2.57 1.34
C ASP A 131 -1.72 -2.38 2.55
N ALA A 132 -1.11 -1.19 2.72
CA ALA A 132 -0.29 -0.88 3.90
C ALA A 132 -1.06 -0.93 5.21
N THR A 133 -2.32 -0.49 5.21
CA THR A 133 -3.19 -0.52 6.39
C THR A 133 -3.54 -1.96 6.75
N GLU A 134 -3.92 -2.78 5.78
CA GLU A 134 -4.32 -4.17 5.99
C GLU A 134 -3.12 -5.06 6.36
N ASP A 135 -1.99 -4.92 5.65
CA ASP A 135 -0.86 -5.83 5.78
C ASP A 135 0.12 -5.45 6.91
N VAL A 136 0.20 -4.16 7.29
CA VAL A 136 1.19 -3.67 8.25
C VAL A 136 0.54 -3.03 9.46
N TYR A 137 -0.29 -2.00 9.26
CA TYR A 137 -0.80 -1.20 10.37
C TYR A 137 -1.74 -1.98 11.29
N ILE A 138 -2.75 -2.66 10.73
CA ILE A 138 -3.73 -3.43 11.51
C ILE A 138 -3.05 -4.57 12.30
N PRO A 139 -2.17 -5.39 11.72
CA PRO A 139 -1.47 -6.43 12.47
C PRO A 139 -0.61 -5.89 13.61
N LEU A 140 0.10 -4.78 13.41
CA LEU A 140 0.91 -4.16 14.46
C LEU A 140 0.05 -3.55 15.57
N LEU A 141 -1.05 -2.89 15.23
CA LEU A 141 -2.00 -2.36 16.21
C LEU A 141 -2.64 -3.48 17.03
N GLN A 142 -2.98 -4.61 16.38
CA GLN A 142 -3.52 -5.77 17.08
C GLN A 142 -2.52 -6.33 18.10
N GLN A 143 -1.23 -6.41 17.78
CA GLN A 143 -0.20 -6.83 18.73
C GLN A 143 -0.14 -5.91 19.97
N VAL A 144 -0.29 -4.59 19.78
CA VAL A 144 -0.35 -3.64 20.89
C VAL A 144 -1.59 -3.88 21.75
N ILE A 145 -2.75 -4.09 21.13
CA ILE A 145 -4.01 -4.40 21.83
C ILE A 145 -3.87 -5.69 22.65
N ASP A 146 -3.33 -6.73 22.03
CA ASP A 146 -3.15 -8.04 22.67
C ASP A 146 -2.21 -7.94 23.87
N GLN A 147 -1.11 -7.19 23.74
CA GLN A 147 -0.17 -6.96 24.84
C GLN A 147 -0.81 -6.16 26.01
N LEU A 148 -1.60 -5.12 25.69
CA LEU A 148 -2.34 -4.37 26.71
C LEU A 148 -3.37 -5.25 27.42
N ASN A 149 -4.06 -6.13 26.70
CA ASN A 149 -4.99 -7.09 27.28
C ASN A 149 -4.26 -8.09 28.20
N ALA A 150 -3.09 -8.58 27.80
CA ALA A 150 -2.27 -9.45 28.61
C ALA A 150 -1.83 -8.77 29.92
N PHE A 151 -1.37 -7.52 29.85
CA PHE A 151 -1.03 -6.74 31.04
C PHE A 151 -2.26 -6.46 31.93
N ALA A 152 -3.42 -6.17 31.32
CA ALA A 152 -4.66 -5.96 32.07
C ALA A 152 -5.06 -7.18 32.88
N GLU A 153 -4.91 -8.38 32.32
CA GLU A 153 -5.19 -9.65 33.01
C GLU A 153 -4.14 -9.96 34.08
N GLU A 154 -2.86 -9.81 33.76
CA GLU A 154 -1.75 -10.03 34.70
C GLU A 154 -1.87 -9.15 35.95
N TRP A 155 -2.25 -7.87 35.77
CA TRP A 155 -2.29 -6.86 36.84
C TRP A 155 -3.69 -6.60 37.41
N LYS A 156 -4.67 -7.46 37.11
CA LYS A 156 -6.07 -7.28 37.51
C LYS A 156 -6.28 -7.18 39.03
N ASP A 157 -5.40 -7.80 39.83
CA ASP A 157 -5.49 -7.83 41.29
C ASP A 157 -4.58 -6.80 41.98
N ILE A 158 -3.77 -6.04 41.23
CA ILE A 158 -2.93 -5.01 41.77
C ILE A 158 -3.76 -3.78 42.15
N ALA A 159 -3.92 -3.54 43.47
CA ALA A 159 -4.63 -2.35 43.94
C ALA A 159 -3.79 -1.09 43.68
N MET A 160 -4.44 -0.03 43.23
CA MET A 160 -3.83 1.29 43.06
C MET A 160 -4.80 2.39 43.46
N LEU A 161 -4.25 3.56 43.73
CA LEU A 161 -5.02 4.77 43.97
C LEU A 161 -4.97 5.66 42.74
N ALA A 162 -6.11 5.89 42.11
CA ALA A 162 -6.21 6.85 41.06
C ALA A 162 -5.89 8.26 41.51
N LYS A 163 -5.49 9.13 40.60
CA LYS A 163 -5.17 10.53 40.88
C LYS A 163 -5.96 11.47 39.96
N THR A 164 -6.41 12.57 40.50
CA THR A 164 -7.04 13.67 39.77
C THR A 164 -6.28 14.95 40.10
N HIS A 165 -5.79 15.66 39.11
CA HIS A 165 -4.94 16.85 39.28
C HIS A 165 -3.76 16.63 40.26
N GLY A 166 -3.17 15.43 40.22
CA GLY A 166 -2.06 15.04 41.12
C GLY A 166 -2.48 14.70 42.56
N GLN A 167 -3.76 14.78 42.90
CA GLN A 167 -4.31 14.45 44.22
C GLN A 167 -4.88 13.03 44.25
N PRO A 168 -4.85 12.35 45.39
CA PRO A 168 -5.53 11.06 45.57
C PRO A 168 -7.01 11.12 45.20
N ALA A 169 -7.46 10.13 44.43
CA ALA A 169 -8.86 9.98 44.03
C ALA A 169 -9.37 8.57 44.40
N SER A 170 -10.26 7.99 43.60
CA SER A 170 -10.87 6.69 43.90
C SER A 170 -9.88 5.53 43.87
N PRO A 171 -9.97 4.56 44.80
CA PRO A 171 -9.27 3.30 44.67
C PRO A 171 -9.69 2.56 43.39
N THR A 172 -8.71 1.97 42.71
CA THR A 172 -8.91 1.21 41.46
C THR A 172 -7.94 0.03 41.41
N ARG A 173 -7.84 -0.61 40.26
CA ARG A 173 -6.89 -1.68 39.97
C ARG A 173 -6.08 -1.36 38.72
N LEU A 174 -4.78 -1.65 38.75
CA LEU A 174 -3.88 -1.37 37.64
C LEU A 174 -4.33 -2.02 36.33
N GLY A 175 -4.72 -3.29 36.37
CA GLY A 175 -5.22 -3.98 35.18
C GLY A 175 -6.48 -3.35 34.58
N LYS A 176 -7.39 -2.84 35.43
CA LYS A 176 -8.56 -2.07 34.94
C LYS A 176 -8.15 -0.79 34.22
N GLU A 177 -7.20 -0.06 34.75
CA GLU A 177 -6.73 1.19 34.13
C GLU A 177 -6.06 0.93 32.77
N VAL A 178 -5.27 -0.14 32.67
CA VAL A 178 -4.66 -0.56 31.39
C VAL A 178 -5.74 -1.04 30.38
N LYS A 179 -6.75 -1.78 30.85
CA LYS A 179 -7.84 -2.27 29.99
C LYS A 179 -8.61 -1.14 29.29
N VAL A 180 -8.70 0.03 29.89
CA VAL A 180 -9.34 1.20 29.25
C VAL A 180 -8.65 1.57 27.92
N PHE A 181 -7.32 1.49 27.86
CA PHE A 181 -6.57 1.79 26.64
C PHE A 181 -6.79 0.70 25.58
N ALA A 182 -6.74 -0.58 25.98
CA ALA A 182 -7.05 -1.69 25.07
C ALA A 182 -8.44 -1.52 24.46
N TYR A 183 -9.46 -1.28 25.29
CA TYR A 183 -10.84 -1.08 24.83
C TYR A 183 -10.97 0.09 23.83
N ARG A 184 -10.34 1.22 24.13
CA ARG A 184 -10.37 2.38 23.22
C ARG A 184 -9.72 2.07 21.87
N LEU A 185 -8.59 1.36 21.85
CA LEU A 185 -7.95 0.95 20.61
C LEU A 185 -8.79 -0.06 19.83
N GLU A 186 -9.45 -1.02 20.52
CA GLU A 186 -10.38 -1.97 19.90
C GLU A 186 -11.54 -1.25 19.18
N GLU A 187 -12.12 -0.24 19.83
CA GLU A 187 -13.20 0.57 19.22
C GLU A 187 -12.72 1.41 18.03
N GLN A 188 -11.51 1.99 18.10
CA GLN A 188 -10.92 2.70 16.95
C GLN A 188 -10.59 1.75 15.80
N LEU A 189 -10.10 0.55 16.10
CA LEU A 189 -9.80 -0.46 15.09
C LEU A 189 -11.08 -0.93 14.36
N LYS A 190 -12.20 -1.07 15.08
CA LYS A 190 -13.50 -1.38 14.44
C LYS A 190 -13.91 -0.28 13.46
N GLN A 191 -13.74 0.98 13.84
CA GLN A 191 -14.06 2.12 12.96
C GLN A 191 -13.16 2.11 11.72
N LEU A 192 -11.85 1.90 11.89
CA LEU A 192 -10.91 1.81 10.77
C LEU A 192 -11.29 0.69 9.78
N LYS A 193 -11.62 -0.50 10.31
CA LYS A 193 -12.03 -1.64 9.47
C LYS A 193 -13.39 -1.44 8.76
N ALA A 194 -14.20 -0.51 9.23
CA ALA A 194 -15.49 -0.19 8.64
C ALA A 194 -15.40 0.90 7.53
N VAL A 195 -14.23 1.50 7.34
CA VAL A 195 -14.01 2.45 6.23
C VAL A 195 -14.07 1.68 4.92
N PRO A 196 -14.98 2.02 3.99
CA PRO A 196 -15.03 1.37 2.69
C PRO A 196 -13.79 1.75 1.86
N CYS A 197 -13.13 0.76 1.30
CA CYS A 197 -11.93 0.89 0.44
C CYS A 197 -12.14 0.13 -0.85
#